data_b554cfb0451b7e46711b225b99017743
#
_entry.id   b554cfb0451b7e46711b225b99017743
#
_cell.length_a   1.000
_cell.length_b   1.000
_cell.length_c   1.000
_cell.angle_alpha   90.00
_cell.angle_beta   90.00
_cell.angle_gamma   90.00
#
_symmetry.space_group_name_H-M   'P 1'
#
loop_
_entity.id
_entity.type
_entity.pdbx_description
1 polymer ?
#
loop_
_entity_poly.entity_id
_entity_poly.type
_entity_poly.pdbx_seq_one_letter_code
_entity_poly.pdbx_strand_id
1 'polypeptide(L)'
;MEVYVPLRRIGVILHVAKDGLMVARVNSSKADRLVGLVTMDYSMRRIGVIKDIIGPVNAPYALIKPIKGLNATDYVGKQAYVRDIDYDKVMRR
;
A
#
# COMPACT_ATOMS: atom_id res chain seq x y z
N MET A 1 -14.95 -1.77 -25.05
CA MET A 1 -13.59 -2.30 -24.78
C MET A 1 -13.25 -2.13 -23.32
N GLU A 2 -12.91 -3.20 -22.67
CA GLU A 2 -12.48 -3.13 -21.26
C GLU A 2 -11.05 -2.68 -21.18
N VAL A 3 -10.77 -1.77 -20.24
CA VAL A 3 -9.41 -1.36 -19.93
C VAL A 3 -8.94 -2.17 -18.73
N TYR A 4 -7.91 -2.96 -18.92
CA TYR A 4 -7.32 -3.75 -17.85
C TYR A 4 -6.08 -3.05 -17.31
N VAL A 5 -6.09 -2.76 -16.01
CA VAL A 5 -4.93 -2.20 -15.32
C VAL A 5 -4.47 -3.24 -14.31
N PRO A 6 -3.30 -3.87 -14.52
CA PRO A 6 -2.80 -4.86 -13.58
C PRO A 6 -2.49 -4.23 -12.22
N LEU A 7 -2.94 -4.89 -11.18
CA LEU A 7 -2.63 -4.52 -9.80
C LEU A 7 -1.64 -5.51 -9.22
N ARG A 8 -0.74 -5.01 -8.40
CA ARG A 8 0.18 -5.83 -7.62
C ARG A 8 -0.15 -5.71 -6.15
N ARG A 9 -0.41 -6.85 -5.51
CA ARG A 9 -0.62 -6.89 -4.08
C ARG A 9 0.68 -6.62 -3.36
N ILE A 10 0.67 -5.69 -2.40
CA ILE A 10 1.85 -5.38 -1.59
C ILE A 10 1.75 -5.91 -0.17
N GLY A 11 0.57 -6.17 0.33
CA GLY A 11 0.40 -6.75 1.65
C GLY A 11 -0.99 -6.58 2.21
N VAL A 12 -1.14 -6.86 3.49
CA VAL A 12 -2.41 -6.79 4.20
C VAL A 12 -2.39 -5.64 5.20
N ILE A 13 -3.49 -4.90 5.28
CA ILE A 13 -3.66 -3.82 6.25
C ILE A 13 -4.02 -4.45 7.60
N LEU A 14 -3.16 -4.24 8.61
CA LEU A 14 -3.27 -4.89 9.91
C LEU A 14 -4.09 -4.08 10.89
N HIS A 15 -3.86 -2.78 10.94
CA HIS A 15 -4.56 -1.88 11.87
C HIS A 15 -4.36 -0.43 11.46
N VAL A 16 -5.05 0.46 12.16
CA VAL A 16 -4.89 1.91 12.02
C VAL A 16 -4.21 2.44 13.28
N ALA A 17 -3.10 3.14 13.09
CA ALA A 17 -2.35 3.74 14.19
C ALA A 17 -3.07 4.98 14.75
N LYS A 18 -2.62 5.45 15.91
CA LYS A 18 -3.22 6.61 16.59
C LYS A 18 -3.22 7.88 15.76
N ASP A 19 -2.20 8.04 14.91
CA ASP A 19 -2.07 9.19 14.01
C ASP A 19 -2.91 9.06 12.74
N GLY A 20 -3.70 7.98 12.61
CA GLY A 20 -4.57 7.75 11.47
C GLY A 20 -3.93 7.01 10.32
N LEU A 21 -2.63 6.70 10.39
CA LEU A 21 -1.97 5.96 9.31
C LEU A 21 -2.38 4.49 9.34
N MET A 22 -2.64 3.92 8.17
CA MET A 22 -2.87 2.48 8.04
C MET A 22 -1.52 1.76 8.05
N VAL A 23 -1.41 0.70 8.84
CA VAL A 23 -0.20 -0.10 8.93
C VAL A 23 -0.44 -1.40 8.18
N ALA A 24 0.35 -1.63 7.14
CA ALA A 24 0.24 -2.84 6.30
C ALA A 24 1.53 -3.64 6.35
N ARG A 25 1.40 -4.96 6.45
CA ARG A 25 2.55 -5.86 6.28
C ARG A 25 2.90 -5.92 4.80
N VAL A 26 4.18 -5.79 4.49
CA VAL A 26 4.65 -5.74 3.10
C VAL A 26 5.48 -6.99 2.78
N ASN A 27 5.20 -7.60 1.64
CA ASN A 27 5.89 -8.80 1.16
C ASN A 27 6.91 -8.44 0.08
N SER A 28 7.84 -7.54 0.39
CA SER A 28 8.84 -7.12 -0.59
C SER A 28 10.19 -6.93 0.10
N SER A 29 11.26 -7.46 -0.51
CA SER A 29 12.63 -7.29 -0.03
C SER A 29 13.15 -5.87 -0.23
N LYS A 30 12.50 -5.10 -1.10
CA LYS A 30 12.88 -3.71 -1.41
C LYS A 30 11.75 -2.76 -1.05
N ALA A 31 11.14 -2.98 0.12
CA ALA A 31 9.93 -2.26 0.53
C ALA A 31 10.14 -0.75 0.62
N ASP A 32 11.36 -0.30 0.99
CA ASP A 32 11.70 1.12 1.07
C ASP A 32 11.46 1.87 -0.25
N ARG A 33 11.52 1.17 -1.38
CA ARG A 33 11.27 1.76 -2.70
C ARG A 33 9.80 2.06 -2.95
N LEU A 34 8.91 1.53 -2.11
CA LEU A 34 7.47 1.73 -2.27
C LEU A 34 6.98 3.09 -1.76
N VAL A 35 7.81 3.83 -1.02
CA VAL A 35 7.44 5.14 -0.48
C VAL A 35 7.04 6.07 -1.62
N GLY A 36 5.89 6.72 -1.47
CA GLY A 36 5.33 7.63 -2.46
C GLY A 36 4.33 7.00 -3.42
N LEU A 37 4.21 5.67 -3.44
CA LEU A 37 3.25 5.03 -4.32
C LEU A 37 1.82 5.17 -3.80
N VAL A 38 0.89 5.36 -4.72
CA VAL A 38 -0.54 5.35 -4.43
C VAL A 38 -0.99 3.90 -4.22
N THR A 39 -1.70 3.68 -3.12
CA THR A 39 -2.28 2.37 -2.82
C THR A 39 -3.75 2.32 -3.16
N MET A 40 -4.21 1.14 -3.51
CA MET A 40 -5.58 0.87 -3.96
C MET A 40 -6.12 -0.36 -3.27
N ASP A 41 -7.45 -0.47 -3.24
CA ASP A 41 -8.11 -1.72 -2.91
C ASP A 41 -8.26 -2.59 -4.16
N TYR A 42 -8.83 -3.78 -3.99
CA TYR A 42 -9.03 -4.74 -5.09
C TYR A 42 -9.88 -4.17 -6.23
N SER A 43 -10.80 -3.25 -5.93
CA SER A 43 -11.65 -2.64 -6.95
C SER A 43 -11.02 -1.42 -7.62
N MET A 44 -9.72 -1.21 -7.41
CA MET A 44 -8.93 -0.11 -7.97
C MET A 44 -9.30 1.26 -7.39
N ARG A 45 -9.98 1.28 -6.26
CA ARG A 45 -10.26 2.52 -5.55
C ARG A 45 -9.02 2.96 -4.81
N ARG A 46 -8.64 4.23 -4.94
CA ARG A 46 -7.51 4.80 -4.20
C ARG A 46 -7.86 4.84 -2.72
N ILE A 47 -6.94 4.36 -1.89
CA ILE A 47 -7.13 4.38 -0.44
C ILE A 47 -6.09 5.22 0.29
N GLY A 48 -4.93 5.43 -0.30
CA GLY A 48 -3.91 6.25 0.33
C GLY A 48 -2.59 6.25 -0.40
N VAL A 49 -1.56 6.83 0.24
CA VAL A 49 -0.19 6.91 -0.28
C VAL A 49 0.75 6.34 0.76
N ILE A 50 1.71 5.54 0.34
CA ILE A 50 2.74 5.01 1.23
C ILE A 50 3.65 6.16 1.67
N LYS A 51 3.61 6.47 2.95
CA LYS A 51 4.35 7.58 3.53
C LYS A 51 5.73 7.15 4.00
N ASP A 52 5.86 5.94 4.53
CA ASP A 52 7.10 5.45 5.09
C ASP A 52 7.09 3.93 5.17
N ILE A 53 8.28 3.36 5.31
CA ILE A 53 8.47 1.93 5.58
C ILE A 53 9.21 1.81 6.91
N ILE A 54 8.68 0.99 7.81
CA ILE A 54 9.25 0.79 9.13
C ILE A 54 9.45 -0.70 9.40
N GLY A 55 10.13 -1.01 10.50
CA GLY A 55 10.32 -2.38 10.93
C GLY A 55 11.58 -3.02 10.36
N PRO A 56 11.80 -4.31 10.68
CA PRO A 56 12.99 -5.01 10.22
C PRO A 56 12.98 -5.28 8.72
N VAL A 57 14.18 -5.40 8.14
CA VAL A 57 14.35 -5.57 6.68
C VAL A 57 13.60 -6.80 6.17
N ASN A 58 13.55 -7.87 6.95
CA ASN A 58 12.92 -9.12 6.54
C ASN A 58 11.41 -9.20 6.89
N ALA A 59 10.89 -8.19 7.57
CA ALA A 59 9.47 -8.13 7.94
C ALA A 59 9.02 -6.67 8.02
N PRO A 60 9.07 -5.93 6.90
CA PRO A 60 8.75 -4.51 6.91
C PRO A 60 7.26 -4.24 6.96
N TYR A 61 6.92 -3.04 7.44
CA TYR A 61 5.56 -2.52 7.44
C TYR A 61 5.52 -1.21 6.67
N ALA A 62 4.46 -1.02 5.90
CA ALA A 62 4.19 0.24 5.22
C ALA A 62 3.24 1.08 6.06
N LEU A 63 3.58 2.35 6.22
CA LEU A 63 2.67 3.35 6.79
C LEU A 63 1.99 4.05 5.63
N ILE A 64 0.67 3.89 5.53
CA ILE A 64 -0.14 4.43 4.43
C ILE A 64 -0.98 5.57 4.96
N LYS A 65 -0.80 6.76 4.39
CA LYS A 65 -1.63 7.91 4.71
C LYS A 65 -2.94 7.79 3.93
N PRO A 66 -4.09 7.61 4.61
CA PRO A 66 -5.36 7.46 3.90
C PRO A 66 -5.73 8.75 3.17
N ILE A 67 -6.46 8.61 2.06
CA ILE A 67 -7.03 9.76 1.39
C ILE A 67 -8.06 10.42 2.29
N LYS A 68 -8.27 11.73 2.07
CA LYS A 68 -9.23 12.49 2.86
C LYS A 68 -10.63 11.90 2.71
N GLY A 69 -11.30 11.73 3.84
CA GLY A 69 -12.67 11.21 3.87
C GLY A 69 -12.78 9.69 3.91
N LEU A 70 -11.65 8.96 3.78
CA LEU A 70 -11.67 7.50 3.86
C LEU A 70 -11.81 7.06 5.32
N ASN A 71 -12.71 6.11 5.57
CA ASN A 71 -12.76 5.44 6.86
C ASN A 71 -11.75 4.29 6.87
N ALA A 72 -10.54 4.57 7.38
CA ALA A 72 -9.43 3.63 7.31
C ALA A 72 -9.71 2.31 8.01
N THR A 73 -10.53 2.33 9.07
CA THR A 73 -10.84 1.11 9.82
C THR A 73 -11.61 0.09 8.98
N ASP A 74 -12.34 0.52 7.95
CA ASP A 74 -13.04 -0.38 7.04
C ASP A 74 -12.09 -1.24 6.21
N TYR A 75 -10.82 -0.85 6.14
CA TYR A 75 -9.82 -1.54 5.33
C TYR A 75 -8.92 -2.49 6.14
N VAL A 76 -9.10 -2.55 7.45
CA VAL A 76 -8.35 -3.50 8.28
C VAL A 76 -8.71 -4.93 7.87
N GLY A 77 -7.68 -5.74 7.64
CA GLY A 77 -7.83 -7.11 7.15
C GLY A 77 -7.89 -7.23 5.64
N LYS A 78 -7.99 -6.13 4.92
CA LYS A 78 -8.03 -6.13 3.46
C LYS A 78 -6.62 -6.02 2.87
N GLN A 79 -6.48 -6.50 1.65
CA GLN A 79 -5.23 -6.41 0.89
C GLN A 79 -5.06 -5.00 0.33
N ALA A 80 -3.81 -4.53 0.32
CA ALA A 80 -3.44 -3.28 -0.33
C ALA A 80 -2.71 -3.58 -1.63
N TYR A 81 -3.02 -2.80 -2.67
CA TYR A 81 -2.47 -2.97 -4.01
C TYR A 81 -1.85 -1.67 -4.49
N VAL A 82 -0.91 -1.79 -5.42
CA VAL A 82 -0.40 -0.68 -6.23
C VAL A 82 -0.54 -1.07 -7.69
N ARG A 83 -0.51 -0.10 -8.61
CA ARG A 83 -0.48 -0.43 -10.03
C ARG A 83 0.84 -1.13 -10.35
N ASP A 84 0.76 -2.17 -11.15
CA ASP A 84 1.95 -2.95 -11.53
C ASP A 84 3.02 -2.07 -12.18
N ILE A 85 2.59 -1.13 -13.03
CA ILE A 85 3.52 -0.20 -13.68
C ILE A 85 4.27 0.68 -12.68
N ASP A 86 3.62 1.14 -11.62
CA ASP A 86 4.27 1.95 -10.59
C ASP A 86 5.28 1.11 -9.79
N TYR A 87 4.89 -0.11 -9.44
CA TYR A 87 5.76 -1.05 -8.75
C TYR A 87 7.03 -1.31 -9.57
N ASP A 88 6.85 -1.60 -10.85
CA ASP A 88 7.94 -1.91 -11.76
C ASP A 88 8.94 -0.75 -11.84
N LYS A 89 8.44 0.47 -11.95
CA LYS A 89 9.30 1.66 -12.03
C LYS A 89 10.21 1.82 -10.83
N VAL A 90 9.67 1.62 -9.62
CA VAL A 90 10.47 1.82 -8.41
C VAL A 90 11.40 0.64 -8.14
N MET A 91 11.04 -0.56 -8.56
CA MET A 91 11.88 -1.75 -8.35
C MET A 91 13.03 -1.87 -9.33
N ARG A 92 12.97 -1.14 -10.45
CA ARG A 92 14.05 -1.13 -11.46
C ARG A 92 15.17 -0.14 -11.16
N ARG A 93 15.01 0.69 -10.18
CA ARG A 93 16.02 1.71 -9.83
C ARG A 93 17.32 1.09 -9.36
#